data_ce1ba305e290c53e2868e65f73b64021
#
_entry.id   ce1ba305e290c53e2868e65f73b64021
#
_cell.length_a   1.000
_cell.length_b   1.000
_cell.length_c   1.000
_cell.angle_alpha   90.00
_cell.angle_beta   90.00
_cell.angle_gamma   90.00
#
_symmetry.space_group_name_H-M   'P 1'
#
loop_
_entity.id
_entity.type
_entity.pdbx_description
1 polymer ?
#
loop_
_entity_poly.entity_id
_entity_poly.type
_entity_poly.pdbx_seq_one_letter_code
_entity_poly.pdbx_strand_id
1 'polypeptide(L)'
;MNHIGVYDNILSKEECNKIIKYFEDSSWKERAFVTGNGSGTKEIQPKFKNGSNLTVRLSDCDKTMYNYLKEYILPALGKGLGEYKKKFPFMDHGLDAWSIEDGFNIQKFDGKEEGYFVQHCESCTSRNCNRMLVWMIYLNNAKCGTRFYYPTRDVKAKEGRLVLWPAGWTHPHSGILPNIGEKYMITGWYSFD
;
A
#
# COMPACT_ATOMS: atom_id res chain seq x y z
N MET A 1 1.14 -22.05 6.40
CA MET A 1 0.03 -21.16 5.92
C MET A 1 0.66 -19.80 5.67
N ASN A 2 0.42 -19.18 4.52
CA ASN A 2 0.89 -17.82 4.29
C ASN A 2 -0.28 -16.84 4.53
N HIS A 3 -0.01 -15.75 5.20
CA HIS A 3 -1.02 -14.74 5.56
C HIS A 3 -1.10 -13.61 4.53
N ILE A 4 -0.69 -13.86 3.28
CA ILE A 4 -0.77 -12.91 2.17
C ILE A 4 -2.06 -13.16 1.40
N GLY A 5 -3.03 -12.27 1.55
CA GLY A 5 -4.28 -12.24 0.79
C GLY A 5 -4.08 -11.51 -0.54
N VAL A 6 -4.56 -12.07 -1.64
CA VAL A 6 -4.52 -11.44 -2.97
C VAL A 6 -5.91 -11.54 -3.59
N TYR A 7 -6.49 -10.40 -3.90
CA TYR A 7 -7.87 -10.27 -4.38
C TYR A 7 -7.89 -9.46 -5.67
N ASP A 8 -8.33 -10.06 -6.75
CA ASP A 8 -8.40 -9.42 -8.07
C ASP A 8 -9.73 -8.70 -8.27
N ASN A 9 -9.70 -7.70 -9.16
CA ASN A 9 -10.90 -6.96 -9.58
C ASN A 9 -11.63 -6.29 -8.39
N ILE A 10 -10.88 -5.79 -7.41
CA ILE A 10 -11.45 -5.06 -6.27
C ILE A 10 -11.82 -3.63 -6.68
N LEU A 11 -11.00 -3.01 -7.53
CA LEU A 11 -11.32 -1.79 -8.26
C LEU A 11 -11.46 -2.10 -9.75
N SER A 12 -12.37 -1.43 -10.41
CA SER A 12 -12.49 -1.45 -11.87
C SER A 12 -11.37 -0.65 -12.52
N LYS A 13 -11.15 -0.87 -13.81
CA LYS A 13 -10.20 -0.09 -14.61
C LYS A 13 -10.50 1.41 -14.60
N GLU A 14 -11.79 1.77 -14.66
CA GLU A 14 -12.22 3.17 -14.65
C GLU A 14 -11.87 3.85 -13.32
N GLU A 15 -12.13 3.19 -12.19
CA GLU A 15 -11.78 3.67 -10.86
C GLU A 15 -10.27 3.81 -10.68
N CYS A 16 -9.50 2.82 -11.12
CA CYS A 16 -8.03 2.89 -11.13
C CYS A 16 -7.54 4.11 -11.93
N ASN A 17 -8.07 4.33 -13.13
CA ASN A 17 -7.68 5.45 -13.98
C ASN A 17 -8.03 6.82 -13.36
N LYS A 18 -9.16 6.94 -12.68
CA LYS A 18 -9.55 8.17 -11.95
C LYS A 18 -8.53 8.49 -10.86
N ILE A 19 -8.08 7.48 -10.10
CA ILE A 19 -7.10 7.66 -9.04
C ILE A 19 -5.71 8.00 -9.62
N ILE A 20 -5.30 7.35 -10.70
CA ILE A 20 -4.06 7.70 -11.42
C ILE A 20 -4.10 9.14 -11.90
N LYS A 21 -5.22 9.55 -12.56
CA LYS A 21 -5.38 10.92 -13.01
C LYS A 21 -5.32 11.93 -11.87
N TYR A 22 -5.96 11.66 -10.74
CA TYR A 22 -5.87 12.49 -9.55
C TYR A 22 -4.43 12.65 -9.08
N PHE A 23 -3.67 11.55 -9.04
CA PHE A 23 -2.24 11.58 -8.71
C PHE A 23 -1.47 12.45 -9.71
N GLU A 24 -1.66 12.25 -11.02
CA GLU A 24 -0.92 13.00 -12.04
C GLU A 24 -1.25 14.49 -12.08
N ASP A 25 -2.50 14.86 -11.81
CA ASP A 25 -2.94 16.26 -11.76
C ASP A 25 -2.52 16.98 -10.46
N SER A 26 -2.15 16.24 -9.39
CA SER A 26 -1.81 16.82 -8.10
C SER A 26 -0.51 17.59 -8.14
N SER A 27 -0.50 18.82 -7.61
CA SER A 27 0.70 19.62 -7.34
C SER A 27 1.41 19.24 -6.03
N TRP A 28 0.80 18.39 -5.21
CA TRP A 28 1.31 17.96 -3.91
C TRP A 28 2.17 16.69 -3.96
N LYS A 29 2.50 16.23 -5.18
CA LYS A 29 3.45 15.12 -5.34
C LYS A 29 4.82 15.51 -4.80
N GLU A 30 5.41 14.59 -4.07
CA GLU A 30 6.76 14.72 -3.53
C GLU A 30 7.62 13.54 -3.98
N ARG A 31 8.94 13.71 -3.88
CA ARG A 31 9.84 12.58 -4.10
C ARG A 31 9.62 11.52 -3.02
N ALA A 32 9.61 10.25 -3.41
CA ALA A 32 9.45 9.16 -2.47
C ALA A 32 10.54 9.21 -1.39
N PHE A 33 10.13 9.00 -0.15
CA PHE A 33 10.97 9.07 1.03
C PHE A 33 10.90 7.79 1.85
N VAL A 34 11.87 7.60 2.70
CA VAL A 34 11.84 6.64 3.82
C VAL A 34 11.78 7.42 5.13
N THR A 35 11.26 6.78 6.18
CA THR A 35 11.30 7.38 7.51
C THR A 35 12.62 6.99 8.15
N GLY A 36 13.41 7.98 8.54
CA GLY A 36 14.71 7.76 9.17
C GLY A 36 14.62 6.93 10.46
N ASN A 37 15.60 6.08 10.68
CA ASN A 37 15.65 5.14 11.81
C ASN A 37 15.48 5.87 13.15
N GLY A 38 14.30 5.74 13.75
CA GLY A 38 13.99 6.28 15.07
C GLY A 38 13.67 7.78 15.14
N SER A 39 14.03 8.59 14.14
CA SER A 39 13.79 10.04 14.14
C SER A 39 12.36 10.42 13.73
N GLY A 40 11.71 9.59 12.91
CA GLY A 40 10.41 9.89 12.30
C GLY A 40 10.45 11.01 11.26
N THR A 41 11.63 11.51 10.92
CA THR A 41 11.83 12.49 9.85
C THR A 41 11.73 11.81 8.49
N LYS A 42 11.16 12.53 7.53
CA LYS A 42 11.19 12.10 6.12
C LYS A 42 12.62 12.24 5.61
N GLU A 43 13.16 11.18 5.04
CA GLU A 43 14.49 11.18 4.43
C GLU A 43 14.38 10.72 2.98
N ILE A 44 14.93 11.52 2.07
CA ILE A 44 15.05 11.14 0.66
C ILE A 44 16.32 10.33 0.51
N GLN A 45 16.14 9.01 0.36
CA GLN A 45 17.24 8.06 0.17
C GLN A 45 17.00 7.22 -1.08
N PRO A 46 17.40 7.70 -2.27
CA PRO A 46 17.10 7.05 -3.55
C PRO A 46 17.63 5.62 -3.68
N LYS A 47 18.67 5.29 -2.92
CA LYS A 47 19.21 3.92 -2.86
C LYS A 47 18.26 2.93 -2.14
N PHE A 48 17.36 3.43 -1.29
CA PHE A 48 16.38 2.62 -0.58
C PHE A 48 15.03 2.67 -1.27
N LYS A 49 14.57 3.89 -1.62
CA LYS A 49 13.29 4.13 -2.27
C LYS A 49 13.41 5.31 -3.23
N ASN A 50 13.12 5.11 -4.49
CA ASN A 50 13.08 6.14 -5.51
C ASN A 50 11.74 6.10 -6.24
N GLY A 51 11.16 7.24 -6.55
CA GLY A 51 9.87 7.38 -7.21
C GLY A 51 9.12 8.63 -6.78
N SER A 52 7.85 8.71 -7.10
CA SER A 52 6.97 9.81 -6.70
C SER A 52 5.90 9.34 -5.72
N ASN A 53 5.55 10.18 -4.77
CA ASN A 53 4.60 9.90 -3.70
C ASN A 53 3.61 11.05 -3.53
N LEU A 54 2.37 10.72 -3.26
CA LEU A 54 1.33 11.63 -2.80
C LEU A 54 0.75 11.06 -1.51
N THR A 55 1.04 11.71 -0.39
CA THR A 55 0.44 11.34 0.90
C THR A 55 -0.94 11.97 1.01
N VAL A 56 -1.94 11.15 1.26
CA VAL A 56 -3.35 11.55 1.46
C VAL A 56 -3.73 11.27 2.91
N ARG A 57 -4.46 12.18 3.54
CA ARG A 57 -5.08 11.97 4.85
C ARG A 57 -6.60 11.90 4.69
N LEU A 58 -7.22 10.92 5.34
CA LEU A 58 -8.68 10.76 5.35
C LEU A 58 -9.37 11.97 5.99
N SER A 59 -8.75 12.53 7.02
CA SER A 59 -9.24 13.66 7.79
C SER A 59 -9.10 15.02 7.09
N ASP A 60 -8.24 15.13 6.06
CA ASP A 60 -7.88 16.41 5.41
C ASP A 60 -7.62 16.24 3.90
N CYS A 61 -8.46 15.51 3.19
CA CYS A 61 -8.39 15.42 1.74
C CYS A 61 -9.40 16.33 1.07
N ASP A 62 -9.11 16.71 -0.18
CA ASP A 62 -10.05 17.48 -0.98
C ASP A 62 -11.33 16.69 -1.31
N LYS A 63 -12.36 17.41 -1.79
CA LYS A 63 -13.66 16.81 -2.10
C LYS A 63 -13.58 15.69 -3.14
N THR A 64 -12.67 15.78 -4.10
CA THR A 64 -12.50 14.75 -5.15
C THR A 64 -11.99 13.46 -4.54
N MET A 65 -10.93 13.54 -3.76
CA MET A 65 -10.36 12.38 -3.08
C MET A 65 -11.32 11.82 -2.02
N TYR A 66 -12.03 12.66 -1.28
CA TYR A 66 -13.08 12.23 -0.36
C TYR A 66 -14.15 11.37 -1.05
N ASN A 67 -14.61 11.80 -2.23
CA ASN A 67 -15.56 11.01 -3.02
C ASN A 67 -14.94 9.68 -3.47
N TYR A 68 -13.69 9.68 -3.96
CA TYR A 68 -13.01 8.43 -4.34
C TYR A 68 -12.81 7.46 -3.18
N LEU A 69 -12.50 8.00 -1.99
CA LEU A 69 -12.44 7.19 -0.77
C LEU A 69 -13.79 6.54 -0.48
N LYS A 70 -14.85 7.34 -0.41
CA LYS A 70 -16.19 6.88 -0.04
C LYS A 70 -16.79 5.92 -1.06
N GLU A 71 -16.64 6.21 -2.35
CA GLU A 71 -17.33 5.48 -3.43
C GLU A 71 -16.53 4.25 -3.92
N TYR A 72 -15.21 4.29 -3.86
CA TYR A 72 -14.37 3.26 -4.46
C TYR A 72 -13.43 2.58 -3.46
N ILE A 73 -12.55 3.34 -2.80
CA ILE A 73 -11.42 2.78 -2.04
C ILE A 73 -11.90 2.06 -0.78
N LEU A 74 -12.69 2.72 0.07
CA LEU A 74 -13.16 2.13 1.33
C LEU A 74 -14.09 0.92 1.10
N PRO A 75 -15.05 0.94 0.15
CA PRO A 75 -15.83 -0.25 -0.19
C PRO A 75 -14.96 -1.41 -0.71
N ALA A 76 -13.96 -1.12 -1.55
CA ALA A 76 -13.02 -2.12 -2.04
C ALA A 76 -12.21 -2.76 -0.91
N LEU A 77 -11.70 -1.95 0.01
CA LEU A 77 -10.98 -2.42 1.19
C LEU A 77 -11.90 -3.24 2.10
N GLY A 78 -13.12 -2.80 2.35
CA GLY A 78 -14.11 -3.54 3.15
C GLY A 78 -14.42 -4.91 2.57
N LYS A 79 -14.62 -5.00 1.24
CA LYS A 79 -14.83 -6.26 0.54
C LYS A 79 -13.62 -7.19 0.68
N GLY A 80 -12.42 -6.70 0.40
CA GLY A 80 -11.21 -7.51 0.49
C GLY A 80 -10.87 -7.95 1.92
N LEU A 81 -11.05 -7.05 2.88
CA LEU A 81 -10.87 -7.36 4.29
C LEU A 81 -11.87 -8.41 4.78
N GLY A 82 -13.12 -8.34 4.34
CA GLY A 82 -14.13 -9.35 4.65
C GLY A 82 -13.72 -10.74 4.16
N GLU A 83 -13.18 -10.86 2.94
CA GLU A 83 -12.65 -12.12 2.42
C GLU A 83 -11.39 -12.59 3.17
N TYR A 84 -10.56 -11.66 3.60
CA TYR A 84 -9.38 -11.95 4.41
C TYR A 84 -9.76 -12.51 5.79
N LYS A 85 -10.73 -11.90 6.47
CA LYS A 85 -11.23 -12.32 7.77
C LYS A 85 -11.89 -13.70 7.74
N LYS A 86 -12.60 -14.07 6.66
CA LYS A 86 -13.12 -15.44 6.49
C LYS A 86 -12.02 -16.50 6.58
N LYS A 87 -10.83 -16.17 6.11
CA LYS A 87 -9.64 -17.04 6.16
C LYS A 87 -8.94 -17.02 7.52
N PHE A 88 -9.06 -15.91 8.24
CA PHE A 88 -8.38 -15.65 9.50
C PHE A 88 -9.39 -15.11 10.54
N PRO A 89 -10.37 -15.92 10.97
CA PRO A 89 -11.49 -15.47 11.80
C PRO A 89 -11.09 -14.96 13.18
N PHE A 90 -9.89 -15.31 13.67
CA PHE A 90 -9.35 -14.77 14.92
C PHE A 90 -9.27 -13.24 14.92
N MET A 91 -9.19 -12.60 13.75
CA MET A 91 -9.15 -11.14 13.61
C MET A 91 -10.45 -10.45 14.03
N ASP A 92 -11.56 -11.18 14.13
CA ASP A 92 -12.87 -10.59 14.49
C ASP A 92 -13.16 -10.60 15.98
N HIS A 93 -12.48 -11.44 16.75
CA HIS A 93 -12.82 -11.61 18.17
C HIS A 93 -11.63 -11.92 19.08
N GLY A 94 -10.43 -12.01 18.53
CA GLY A 94 -9.23 -12.33 19.29
C GLY A 94 -8.25 -11.16 19.44
N LEU A 95 -8.59 -9.99 18.90
CA LEU A 95 -7.73 -8.81 18.90
C LEU A 95 -8.43 -7.63 19.59
N ASP A 96 -7.63 -6.68 20.10
CA ASP A 96 -8.12 -5.37 20.52
C ASP A 96 -8.69 -4.59 19.32
N ALA A 97 -9.34 -3.45 19.60
CA ALA A 97 -9.87 -2.57 18.55
C ALA A 97 -8.78 -2.10 17.60
N TRP A 98 -9.08 -2.09 16.33
CA TRP A 98 -8.19 -1.63 15.27
C TRP A 98 -8.99 -1.04 14.10
N SER A 99 -8.38 -0.05 13.46
CA SER A 99 -9.03 0.70 12.39
C SER A 99 -8.05 1.01 11.25
N ILE A 100 -8.57 1.61 10.18
CA ILE A 100 -7.73 2.13 9.10
C ILE A 100 -6.98 3.38 9.57
N GLU A 101 -5.67 3.48 9.29
CA GLU A 101 -4.90 4.70 9.57
C GLU A 101 -5.42 5.88 8.74
N ASP A 102 -5.35 7.08 9.32
CA ASP A 102 -5.73 8.33 8.65
C ASP A 102 -4.93 8.60 7.38
N GLY A 103 -3.68 8.14 7.32
CA GLY A 103 -2.77 8.38 6.20
C GLY A 103 -2.57 7.17 5.29
N PHE A 104 -2.56 7.41 3.98
CA PHE A 104 -2.13 6.45 2.97
C PHE A 104 -1.34 7.15 1.86
N ASN A 105 -0.67 6.37 1.02
CA ASN A 105 0.17 6.90 -0.05
C ASN A 105 -0.31 6.40 -1.41
N ILE A 106 -0.45 7.30 -2.37
CA ILE A 106 -0.50 6.98 -3.79
C ILE A 106 0.92 7.12 -4.32
N GLN A 107 1.42 6.09 -5.02
CA GLN A 107 2.82 6.00 -5.41
C GLN A 107 2.96 5.67 -6.88
N LYS A 108 3.94 6.30 -7.51
CA LYS A 108 4.39 6.02 -8.88
C LYS A 108 5.85 5.63 -8.86
N PHE A 109 6.17 4.59 -9.62
CA PHE A 109 7.53 4.16 -9.90
C PHE A 109 7.67 3.99 -11.41
N ASP A 110 8.64 4.69 -12.01
CA ASP A 110 8.85 4.72 -13.46
C ASP A 110 10.17 4.08 -13.86
N GLY A 111 10.09 3.12 -14.78
CA GLY A 111 11.26 2.47 -15.37
C GLY A 111 12.09 1.63 -14.38
N LYS A 112 13.36 1.41 -14.76
CA LYS A 112 14.26 0.47 -14.04
C LYS A 112 14.89 1.04 -12.78
N GLU A 113 14.86 2.36 -12.61
CA GLU A 113 15.59 3.07 -11.56
C GLU A 113 14.67 3.50 -10.40
N GLU A 114 13.38 3.19 -10.50
CA GLU A 114 12.43 3.56 -9.49
C GLU A 114 11.76 2.34 -8.83
N GLY A 115 11.73 2.35 -7.51
CA GLY A 115 11.16 1.27 -6.70
C GLY A 115 11.45 1.44 -5.22
N TYR A 116 10.97 0.50 -4.43
CA TYR A 116 11.38 0.32 -3.04
C TYR A 116 12.31 -0.89 -2.98
N PHE A 117 13.62 -0.63 -3.01
CA PHE A 117 14.66 -1.64 -3.26
C PHE A 117 14.98 -2.47 -2.03
N VAL A 118 14.86 -1.87 -0.86
CA VAL A 118 15.30 -2.48 0.40
C VAL A 118 14.20 -3.36 0.97
N GLN A 119 14.59 -4.53 1.43
CA GLN A 119 13.75 -5.41 2.22
C GLN A 119 13.34 -4.70 3.52
N HIS A 120 12.04 -4.58 3.77
CA HIS A 120 11.48 -3.89 4.93
C HIS A 120 10.17 -4.54 5.38
N CYS A 121 9.73 -4.19 6.58
CA CYS A 121 8.37 -4.41 7.07
C CYS A 121 7.77 -3.09 7.55
N GLU A 122 6.46 -3.06 7.76
CA GLU A 122 5.72 -1.82 8.03
C GLU A 122 5.55 -1.54 9.53
N SER A 123 5.77 -2.56 10.37
CA SER A 123 5.76 -2.47 11.83
C SER A 123 7.14 -2.87 12.36
N CYS A 124 8.06 -1.89 12.46
CA CYS A 124 9.46 -2.14 12.80
C CYS A 124 10.08 -1.09 13.74
N THR A 125 9.33 -0.09 14.15
CA THR A 125 9.79 0.96 15.06
C THR A 125 8.73 1.25 16.12
N SER A 126 9.10 1.94 17.21
CA SER A 126 8.15 2.36 18.25
C SER A 126 7.01 3.26 17.74
N ARG A 127 7.18 3.88 16.58
CA ARG A 127 6.17 4.79 15.99
C ARG A 127 5.13 4.11 15.11
N ASN A 128 5.45 2.92 14.62
CA ASN A 128 4.57 2.14 13.74
C ASN A 128 4.35 0.72 14.25
N CYS A 129 4.72 0.47 15.52
CA CYS A 129 4.58 -0.87 16.13
C CYS A 129 3.11 -1.30 16.30
N ASN A 130 2.17 -0.35 16.29
CA ASN A 130 0.74 -0.61 16.33
C ASN A 130 0.15 -1.02 14.97
N ARG A 131 0.90 -0.93 13.87
CA ARG A 131 0.45 -1.42 12.56
C ARG A 131 0.28 -2.92 12.58
N MET A 132 -0.93 -3.37 12.30
CA MET A 132 -1.33 -4.76 12.35
C MET A 132 -1.37 -5.40 10.95
N LEU A 133 -1.99 -4.70 10.00
CA LEU A 133 -2.19 -5.20 8.64
C LEU A 133 -1.87 -4.11 7.62
N VAL A 134 -1.23 -4.50 6.54
CA VAL A 134 -0.98 -3.63 5.37
C VAL A 134 -2.01 -3.92 4.29
N TRP A 135 -2.47 -2.89 3.63
CA TRP A 135 -3.24 -3.00 2.41
C TRP A 135 -2.55 -2.24 1.27
N MET A 136 -2.58 -2.83 0.09
CA MET A 136 -2.02 -2.24 -1.12
C MET A 136 -2.89 -2.58 -2.31
N ILE A 137 -3.21 -1.57 -3.13
CA ILE A 137 -3.95 -1.78 -4.39
C ILE A 137 -3.06 -1.35 -5.55
N TYR A 138 -2.81 -2.25 -6.50
CA TYR A 138 -2.21 -1.89 -7.78
C TYR A 138 -3.23 -1.22 -8.68
N LEU A 139 -2.87 -0.08 -9.26
CA LEU A 139 -3.78 0.72 -10.10
C LEU A 139 -3.60 0.46 -11.60
N ASN A 140 -2.53 -0.24 -11.99
CA ASN A 140 -2.30 -0.61 -13.39
C ASN A 140 -1.61 -1.97 -13.51
N ASN A 141 -1.61 -2.49 -14.72
CA ASN A 141 -0.83 -3.66 -15.08
C ASN A 141 0.61 -3.23 -15.34
N ALA A 142 1.56 -3.82 -14.61
CA ALA A 142 2.99 -3.56 -14.82
C ALA A 142 3.78 -4.87 -14.75
N LYS A 143 4.88 -4.96 -15.51
CA LYS A 143 5.78 -6.13 -15.50
C LYS A 143 6.68 -6.13 -14.26
N CYS A 144 6.09 -5.99 -13.10
CA CYS A 144 6.75 -5.90 -11.80
C CYS A 144 5.78 -6.34 -10.70
N GLY A 145 6.08 -6.01 -9.43
CA GLY A 145 5.20 -6.37 -8.33
C GLY A 145 5.83 -6.13 -6.97
N THR A 146 5.51 -7.03 -6.04
CA THR A 146 6.07 -7.04 -4.68
C THR A 146 6.59 -8.43 -4.37
N ARG A 147 7.82 -8.50 -3.89
CA ARG A 147 8.47 -9.73 -3.42
C ARG A 147 8.36 -9.82 -1.91
N PHE A 148 7.81 -10.92 -1.43
CA PHE A 148 7.85 -11.30 -0.03
C PHE A 148 8.96 -12.33 0.21
N TYR A 149 9.63 -12.25 1.35
CA TYR A 149 10.76 -13.10 1.69
C TYR A 149 10.38 -14.24 2.64
N TYR A 150 9.35 -14.01 3.48
CA TYR A 150 8.81 -15.02 4.39
C TYR A 150 7.27 -14.98 4.36
N PRO A 151 6.60 -16.00 3.81
CA PRO A 151 7.13 -17.02 2.89
C PRO A 151 7.53 -16.42 1.55
N THR A 152 8.50 -17.01 0.88
CA THR A 152 8.96 -16.53 -0.44
C THR A 152 7.82 -16.55 -1.44
N ARG A 153 7.39 -15.38 -1.90
CA ARG A 153 6.29 -15.22 -2.85
C ARG A 153 6.40 -13.89 -3.60
N ASP A 154 6.31 -13.95 -4.92
CA ASP A 154 6.15 -12.78 -5.77
C ASP A 154 4.67 -12.55 -6.07
N VAL A 155 4.20 -11.33 -5.83
CA VAL A 155 2.85 -10.88 -6.21
C VAL A 155 3.00 -9.89 -7.36
N LYS A 156 2.51 -10.28 -8.53
CA LYS A 156 2.55 -9.45 -9.75
C LYS A 156 1.60 -8.27 -9.64
N ALA A 157 2.02 -7.10 -10.12
CA ALA A 157 1.17 -5.95 -10.29
C ALA A 157 0.08 -6.26 -11.33
N LYS A 158 -1.18 -6.09 -10.92
CA LYS A 158 -2.36 -6.24 -11.76
C LYS A 158 -3.37 -5.17 -11.40
N GLU A 159 -3.90 -4.51 -12.39
CA GLU A 159 -4.92 -3.47 -12.23
C GLU A 159 -6.08 -3.94 -11.36
N GLY A 160 -6.46 -3.13 -10.37
CA GLY A 160 -7.52 -3.43 -9.43
C GLY A 160 -7.23 -4.57 -8.43
N ARG A 161 -5.97 -5.03 -8.29
CA ARG A 161 -5.57 -6.07 -7.35
C ARG A 161 -5.27 -5.49 -5.97
N LEU A 162 -5.99 -5.96 -4.96
CA LEU A 162 -5.70 -5.73 -3.55
C LEU A 162 -4.79 -6.83 -3.00
N VAL A 163 -3.80 -6.44 -2.22
CA VAL A 163 -2.94 -7.33 -1.43
C VAL A 163 -3.06 -6.93 0.04
N LEU A 164 -3.30 -7.90 0.91
CA LEU A 164 -3.36 -7.75 2.36
C LEU A 164 -2.32 -8.67 3.02
N TRP A 165 -1.55 -8.16 3.99
CA TRP A 165 -0.58 -8.97 4.72
C TRP A 165 -0.27 -8.37 6.11
N PRO A 166 0.16 -9.20 7.10
CA PRO A 166 0.60 -8.71 8.40
C PRO A 166 1.75 -7.73 8.30
N ALA A 167 1.70 -6.62 9.06
CA ALA A 167 2.66 -5.53 8.98
C ALA A 167 4.05 -5.86 9.55
N GLY A 168 4.14 -6.90 10.37
CA GLY A 168 5.33 -7.21 11.17
C GLY A 168 6.47 -7.89 10.41
N TRP A 169 7.54 -8.15 11.15
CA TRP A 169 8.80 -8.74 10.67
C TRP A 169 8.67 -10.13 10.03
N THR A 170 7.55 -10.80 10.20
CA THR A 170 7.25 -12.08 9.56
C THR A 170 6.94 -11.96 8.06
N HIS A 171 6.69 -10.73 7.57
CA HIS A 171 6.38 -10.46 6.17
C HIS A 171 7.26 -9.37 5.56
N PRO A 172 8.61 -9.52 5.67
CA PRO A 172 9.50 -8.58 5.00
C PRO A 172 9.34 -8.68 3.49
N HIS A 173 9.34 -7.52 2.84
CA HIS A 173 9.08 -7.42 1.41
C HIS A 173 9.87 -6.28 0.77
N SER A 174 9.94 -6.30 -0.57
CA SER A 174 10.50 -5.22 -1.38
C SER A 174 9.75 -5.10 -2.71
N GLY A 175 9.94 -3.98 -3.40
CA GLY A 175 9.43 -3.84 -4.76
C GLY A 175 10.21 -4.69 -5.76
N ILE A 176 9.50 -5.36 -6.66
CA ILE A 176 10.08 -5.88 -7.91
C ILE A 176 10.04 -4.72 -8.89
N LEU A 177 11.20 -4.39 -9.46
CA LEU A 177 11.32 -3.23 -10.35
C LEU A 177 10.52 -3.41 -11.64
N PRO A 178 9.87 -2.37 -12.13
CA PRO A 178 9.35 -2.37 -13.48
C PRO A 178 10.52 -2.37 -14.47
N ASN A 179 10.55 -3.36 -15.36
CA ASN A 179 11.55 -3.38 -16.44
C ASN A 179 11.28 -2.32 -17.52
N ILE A 180 10.01 -2.04 -17.75
CA ILE A 180 9.50 -1.08 -18.74
C ILE A 180 8.16 -0.56 -18.22
N GLY A 181 7.96 0.75 -18.34
CA GLY A 181 6.70 1.43 -18.01
C GLY A 181 6.55 1.75 -16.52
N GLU A 182 5.42 2.26 -16.20
CA GLU A 182 5.09 2.83 -14.89
C GLU A 182 4.32 1.83 -14.03
N LYS A 183 4.55 1.87 -12.73
CA LYS A 183 3.76 1.19 -11.71
C LYS A 183 3.09 2.21 -10.82
N TYR A 184 1.76 2.16 -10.75
CA TYR A 184 0.97 2.94 -9.81
C TYR A 184 0.35 2.04 -8.75
N MET A 185 0.35 2.50 -7.51
CA MET A 185 -0.25 1.76 -6.40
C MET A 185 -0.69 2.71 -5.27
N ILE A 186 -1.64 2.24 -4.48
CA ILE A 186 -2.00 2.84 -3.20
C ILE A 186 -1.53 1.91 -2.09
N THR A 187 -0.99 2.47 -1.01
CA THR A 187 -0.59 1.69 0.17
C THR A 187 -1.00 2.40 1.44
N GLY A 188 -1.60 1.66 2.36
CA GLY A 188 -1.97 2.13 3.69
C GLY A 188 -2.00 0.98 4.70
N TRP A 189 -2.49 1.29 5.89
CA TRP A 189 -2.37 0.39 7.03
C TRP A 189 -3.66 0.32 7.84
N TYR A 190 -3.82 -0.78 8.56
CA TYR A 190 -4.70 -0.90 9.69
C TYR A 190 -3.85 -1.01 10.95
N SER A 191 -4.21 -0.27 11.98
CA SER A 191 -3.47 -0.19 13.24
C SER A 191 -4.39 -0.42 14.42
N PHE A 192 -3.83 -0.90 15.52
CA PHE A 192 -4.51 -0.88 16.81
C PHE A 192 -4.73 0.57 17.25
N ASP A 193 -5.89 0.82 17.85
CA ASP A 193 -6.32 2.14 18.35
C ASP A 193 -5.56 2.57 19.60
#